data_d3471c9e82a4feb19674c0e634bef879
#
_entry.id   d3471c9e82a4feb19674c0e634bef879
#
_cell.length_a   1.000
_cell.length_b   1.000
_cell.length_c   1.000
_cell.angle_alpha   90.00
_cell.angle_beta   90.00
_cell.angle_gamma   90.00
#
_symmetry.space_group_name_H-M   'P 1'
#
loop_
_entity.id
_entity.type
_entity.pdbx_description
1 polymer ?
#
loop_
_entity_poly.entity_id
_entity_poly.type
_entity_poly.pdbx_seq_one_letter_code
_entity_poly.pdbx_strand_id
1 'polypeptide(L)'
;MPVSTDIRESLFTKVDSLTESELDKLPHGAIQLDRNGNILKFNLMEQQLANLPKERVIGKNFFKDVAPCTDVKDFHGRFQAGLASGQLHERFRYHFAFKQNPRDVVVTLFYSAFTDTVWVFIHPQ
;
A
#
# COMPACT_ATOMS: atom_id res chain seq x y z
N MET A 1 -13.46 -4.84 -22.39
CA MET A 1 -12.17 -4.96 -21.68
C MET A 1 -12.35 -5.72 -20.41
N PRO A 2 -11.54 -6.72 -20.15
CA PRO A 2 -11.62 -7.40 -18.88
C PRO A 2 -11.24 -6.43 -17.74
N VAL A 3 -11.88 -6.59 -16.60
CA VAL A 3 -11.50 -5.85 -15.41
C VAL A 3 -10.13 -6.36 -15.00
N SER A 4 -9.17 -5.45 -14.91
CA SER A 4 -7.80 -5.80 -14.55
C SER A 4 -7.49 -5.34 -13.12
N THR A 5 -6.76 -6.18 -12.38
CA THR A 5 -6.18 -5.78 -11.10
C THR A 5 -4.86 -5.04 -11.28
N ASP A 6 -4.42 -4.86 -12.53
CA ASP A 6 -3.17 -4.17 -12.81
C ASP A 6 -3.32 -2.66 -12.61
N ILE A 7 -2.32 -2.08 -11.95
CA ILE A 7 -2.21 -0.64 -11.82
C ILE A 7 -1.70 -0.11 -13.16
N ARG A 8 -2.30 0.97 -13.66
CA ARG A 8 -1.83 1.59 -14.90
C ARG A 8 -0.43 2.14 -14.72
N GLU A 9 0.42 1.93 -15.72
CA GLU A 9 1.80 2.44 -15.69
C GLU A 9 1.86 3.95 -15.41
N SER A 10 0.91 4.71 -15.96
CA SER A 10 0.87 6.16 -15.75
C SER A 10 0.69 6.54 -14.27
N LEU A 11 0.10 5.66 -13.45
CA LEU A 11 -0.05 5.93 -12.04
C LEU A 11 1.31 5.99 -11.33
N PHE A 12 2.21 5.06 -11.67
CA PHE A 12 3.52 5.00 -11.03
C PHE A 12 4.37 6.24 -11.30
N THR A 13 4.17 6.91 -12.43
CA THR A 13 4.92 8.11 -12.77
C THR A 13 4.38 9.37 -12.10
N LYS A 14 3.15 9.36 -11.59
CA LYS A 14 2.50 10.56 -11.05
C LYS A 14 1.96 10.40 -9.63
N VAL A 15 2.04 9.21 -9.04
CA VAL A 15 1.40 8.95 -7.76
C VAL A 15 1.88 9.89 -6.65
N ASP A 16 3.15 10.28 -6.67
CA ASP A 16 3.71 11.17 -5.66
C ASP A 16 3.13 12.58 -5.71
N SER A 17 2.59 12.98 -6.85
CA SER A 17 2.03 14.31 -7.06
C SER A 17 0.50 14.35 -6.89
N LEU A 18 -0.14 13.21 -6.66
CA LEU A 18 -1.59 13.18 -6.48
C LEU A 18 -1.99 13.85 -5.17
N THR A 19 -3.05 14.66 -5.22
CA THR A 19 -3.64 15.25 -4.02
C THR A 19 -4.39 14.16 -3.24
N GLU A 20 -4.74 14.45 -1.98
CA GLU A 20 -5.58 13.52 -1.20
C GLU A 20 -6.89 13.22 -1.91
N SER A 21 -7.51 14.25 -2.50
CA SER A 21 -8.76 14.08 -3.24
C SER A 21 -8.59 13.13 -4.42
N GLU A 22 -7.48 13.24 -5.14
CA GLU A 22 -7.19 12.37 -6.27
C GLU A 22 -6.91 10.92 -5.82
N LEU A 23 -6.16 10.76 -4.74
CA LEU A 23 -5.92 9.44 -4.14
C LEU A 23 -7.21 8.77 -3.70
N ASP A 24 -8.14 9.57 -3.15
CA ASP A 24 -9.43 9.06 -2.67
C ASP A 24 -10.34 8.61 -3.80
N LYS A 25 -10.07 9.03 -5.04
CA LYS A 25 -10.83 8.60 -6.21
C LYS A 25 -10.31 7.33 -6.85
N LEU A 26 -9.16 6.82 -6.41
CA LEU A 26 -8.62 5.59 -6.96
C LEU A 26 -9.55 4.41 -6.63
N PRO A 27 -9.74 3.47 -7.56
CA PRO A 27 -10.63 2.33 -7.37
C PRO A 27 -10.04 1.21 -6.52
N HIS A 28 -8.88 1.44 -5.93
CA HIS A 28 -8.16 0.48 -5.09
C HIS A 28 -7.54 1.18 -3.90
N GLY A 29 -7.12 0.42 -2.90
CA GLY A 29 -6.42 0.97 -1.75
C GLY A 29 -5.05 1.50 -2.14
N ALA A 30 -4.64 2.60 -1.51
CA ALA A 30 -3.32 3.19 -1.71
C ALA A 30 -2.78 3.69 -0.38
N ILE A 31 -1.58 3.21 -0.03
CA ILE A 31 -0.90 3.55 1.22
C ILE A 31 0.51 3.98 0.86
N GLN A 32 0.96 5.11 1.41
CA GLN A 32 2.36 5.53 1.25
C GLN A 32 3.10 5.33 2.57
N LEU A 33 4.24 4.64 2.49
CA LEU A 33 5.07 4.33 3.65
C LEU A 33 6.44 5.00 3.51
N ASP A 34 6.96 5.56 4.61
CA ASP A 34 8.34 6.02 4.63
C ASP A 34 9.31 4.84 4.77
N ARG A 35 10.61 5.13 4.84
CA ARG A 35 11.64 4.08 4.94
C ARG A 35 11.49 3.19 6.17
N ASN A 36 10.86 3.69 7.21
CA ASN A 36 10.65 2.94 8.46
C ASN A 36 9.32 2.19 8.48
N GLY A 37 8.51 2.34 7.43
CA GLY A 37 7.19 1.73 7.37
C GLY A 37 6.10 2.55 8.04
N ASN A 38 6.37 3.82 8.36
CA ASN A 38 5.36 4.69 8.94
C ASN A 38 4.42 5.19 7.84
N ILE A 39 3.13 5.23 8.13
CA ILE A 39 2.10 5.58 7.15
C ILE A 39 2.05 7.08 6.97
N LEU A 40 2.26 7.53 5.74
CA LEU A 40 2.19 8.94 5.35
C LEU A 40 0.85 9.28 4.71
N LYS A 41 0.29 8.37 3.91
CA LYS A 41 -1.01 8.54 3.25
C LYS A 41 -1.77 7.22 3.26
N PHE A 42 -3.10 7.34 3.31
CA PHE A 42 -4.01 6.19 3.44
C PHE A 42 -5.32 6.62 2.80
N ASN A 43 -5.60 6.19 1.58
CA ASN A 43 -6.71 6.74 0.82
C ASN A 43 -8.08 6.22 1.28
N LEU A 44 -9.14 6.83 0.76
CA LEU A 44 -10.51 6.51 1.18
C LEU A 44 -10.87 5.05 0.91
N MET A 45 -10.49 4.52 -0.26
CA MET A 45 -10.79 3.13 -0.59
C MET A 45 -10.17 2.16 0.43
N GLU A 46 -8.93 2.41 0.85
CA GLU A 46 -8.29 1.55 1.84
C GLU A 46 -8.94 1.71 3.22
N GLN A 47 -9.36 2.90 3.59
CA GLN A 47 -10.12 3.11 4.83
C GLN A 47 -11.39 2.26 4.86
N GLN A 48 -12.09 2.19 3.73
CA GLN A 48 -13.31 1.40 3.60
C GLN A 48 -13.01 -0.10 3.62
N LEU A 49 -12.02 -0.53 2.84
CA LEU A 49 -11.66 -1.95 2.73
C LEU A 49 -11.09 -2.50 4.04
N ALA A 50 -10.27 -1.73 4.73
CA ALA A 50 -9.67 -2.14 5.99
C ALA A 50 -10.57 -1.88 7.19
N ASN A 51 -11.64 -1.10 7.01
CA ASN A 51 -12.51 -0.65 8.09
C ASN A 51 -11.71 0.12 9.16
N LEU A 52 -10.83 1.01 8.70
CA LEU A 52 -9.98 1.84 9.56
C LEU A 52 -9.97 3.28 9.04
N PRO A 53 -10.31 4.27 9.87
CA PRO A 53 -10.19 5.67 9.45
C PRO A 53 -8.73 6.10 9.41
N LYS A 54 -8.39 6.99 8.48
CA LYS A 54 -6.99 7.43 8.33
C LYS A 54 -6.44 8.11 9.58
N GLU A 55 -7.29 8.75 10.37
CA GLU A 55 -6.89 9.43 11.61
C GLU A 55 -6.28 8.47 12.63
N ARG A 56 -6.60 7.18 12.52
CA ARG A 56 -6.07 6.16 13.41
C ARG A 56 -4.78 5.54 12.90
N VAL A 57 -4.41 5.76 11.63
CA VAL A 57 -3.27 5.05 11.03
C VAL A 57 -2.15 5.98 10.59
N ILE A 58 -2.45 7.22 10.20
CA ILE A 58 -1.42 8.16 9.75
C ILE A 58 -0.39 8.37 10.87
N GLY A 59 0.89 8.23 10.51
CA GLY A 59 2.00 8.35 11.46
C GLY A 59 2.34 7.08 12.22
N LYS A 60 1.48 6.07 12.17
CA LYS A 60 1.74 4.79 12.82
C LYS A 60 2.52 3.85 11.90
N ASN A 61 3.19 2.88 12.49
CA ASN A 61 3.94 1.90 11.70
C ASN A 61 3.00 0.85 11.12
N PHE A 62 3.05 0.68 9.81
CA PHE A 62 2.20 -0.25 9.10
C PHE A 62 2.41 -1.70 9.56
N PHE A 63 3.67 -2.10 9.70
CA PHE A 63 4.02 -3.49 10.00
C PHE A 63 3.86 -3.86 11.47
N LYS A 64 4.00 -2.89 12.37
CA LYS A 64 3.95 -3.16 13.82
C LYS A 64 2.61 -2.81 14.45
N ASP A 65 2.02 -1.69 14.02
CA ASP A 65 0.88 -1.12 14.71
C ASP A 65 -0.45 -1.34 14.00
N VAL A 66 -0.43 -1.38 12.66
CA VAL A 66 -1.67 -1.39 11.85
C VAL A 66 -1.96 -2.77 11.30
N ALA A 67 -0.97 -3.39 10.66
CA ALA A 67 -1.14 -4.68 10.00
C ALA A 67 -0.01 -5.64 10.40
N PRO A 68 0.02 -6.10 11.66
CA PRO A 68 1.09 -7.00 12.11
C PRO A 68 1.21 -8.28 11.29
N CYS A 69 0.12 -8.71 10.64
CA CYS A 69 0.16 -9.88 9.76
C CYS A 69 1.09 -9.69 8.55
N THR A 70 1.47 -8.44 8.22
CA THR A 70 2.40 -8.16 7.12
C THR A 70 3.86 -8.13 7.56
N ASP A 71 4.13 -8.25 8.86
CA ASP A 71 5.49 -8.24 9.39
C ASP A 71 6.13 -9.63 9.23
N VAL A 72 6.20 -10.08 7.98
CA VAL A 72 6.77 -11.37 7.59
C VAL A 72 7.62 -11.17 6.34
N LYS A 73 8.46 -12.17 6.06
CA LYS A 73 9.41 -12.12 4.94
C LYS A 73 8.73 -11.84 3.60
N ASP A 74 7.55 -12.43 3.37
CA ASP A 74 6.85 -12.31 2.09
C ASP A 74 6.28 -10.92 1.82
N PHE A 75 6.16 -10.08 2.84
CA PHE A 75 5.67 -8.71 2.69
C PHE A 75 6.71 -7.70 3.16
N HIS A 76 6.98 -7.65 4.45
CA HIS A 76 7.96 -6.71 5.02
C HIS A 76 9.37 -6.94 4.46
N GLY A 77 9.73 -8.20 4.20
CA GLY A 77 11.02 -8.52 3.59
C GLY A 77 11.16 -7.94 2.19
N ARG A 78 10.09 -7.97 1.37
CA ARG A 78 10.10 -7.35 0.03
C ARG A 78 10.27 -5.84 0.12
N PHE A 79 9.60 -5.21 1.07
CA PHE A 79 9.71 -3.78 1.36
C PHE A 79 11.16 -3.41 1.71
N GLN A 80 11.77 -4.15 2.63
CA GLN A 80 13.15 -3.88 3.06
C GLN A 80 14.16 -4.10 1.92
N ALA A 81 13.99 -5.17 1.15
CA ALA A 81 14.87 -5.47 0.02
C ALA A 81 14.76 -4.38 -1.06
N GLY A 82 13.55 -3.88 -1.30
CA GLY A 82 13.33 -2.81 -2.27
C GLY A 82 14.01 -1.52 -1.86
N LEU A 83 13.93 -1.16 -0.58
CA LEU A 83 14.62 0.03 -0.07
C LEU A 83 16.13 -0.12 -0.18
N ALA A 84 16.66 -1.29 0.14
CA ALA A 84 18.09 -1.55 0.10
C ALA A 84 18.64 -1.48 -1.34
N SER A 85 17.88 -1.99 -2.32
CA SER A 85 18.32 -1.99 -3.72
C SER A 85 17.95 -0.70 -4.47
N GLY A 86 17.01 0.08 -3.95
CA GLY A 86 16.47 1.26 -4.64
C GLY A 86 15.55 0.89 -5.81
N GLN A 87 15.08 -0.34 -5.85
CA GLN A 87 14.17 -0.82 -6.89
C GLN A 87 13.14 -1.75 -6.29
N LEU A 88 11.87 -1.45 -6.50
CA LEU A 88 10.78 -2.30 -6.04
C LEU A 88 9.56 -2.06 -6.91
N HIS A 89 9.12 -3.09 -7.59
CA HIS A 89 7.87 -3.09 -8.33
C HIS A 89 7.42 -4.56 -8.38
N GLU A 90 6.70 -4.99 -7.34
CA GLU A 90 6.27 -6.38 -7.21
C GLU A 90 4.78 -6.44 -6.97
N ARG A 91 4.16 -7.49 -7.48
CA ARG A 91 2.75 -7.75 -7.35
C ARG A 91 2.59 -9.19 -6.89
N PHE A 92 1.77 -9.40 -5.83
CA PHE A 92 1.58 -10.73 -5.26
C PHE A 92 0.23 -10.81 -4.54
N ARG A 93 -0.25 -12.03 -4.37
CA ARG A 93 -1.45 -12.30 -3.57
C ARG A 93 -1.07 -12.34 -2.10
N TYR A 94 -1.97 -11.85 -1.26
CA TYR A 94 -1.75 -11.84 0.17
C TYR A 94 -3.06 -11.94 0.93
N HIS A 95 -3.03 -12.58 2.10
CA HIS A 95 -4.18 -12.65 2.99
C HIS A 95 -3.97 -11.70 4.16
N PHE A 96 -4.77 -10.64 4.23
CA PHE A 96 -4.79 -9.75 5.39
C PHE A 96 -5.64 -10.38 6.48
N ALA A 97 -4.99 -10.71 7.61
CA ALA A 97 -5.65 -11.32 8.75
C ALA A 97 -6.11 -10.26 9.77
N PHE A 98 -6.74 -9.19 9.29
CA PHE A 98 -7.34 -8.19 10.17
C PHE A 98 -8.51 -8.79 10.92
N LYS A 99 -8.58 -8.55 12.23
CA LYS A 99 -9.71 -9.03 13.03
C LYS A 99 -11.02 -8.43 12.54
N GLN A 100 -11.00 -7.17 12.15
CA GLN A 100 -12.19 -6.44 11.69
C GLN A 100 -12.65 -6.87 10.31
N ASN A 101 -11.72 -7.26 9.45
CA ASN A 101 -12.03 -7.54 8.05
C ASN A 101 -10.96 -8.44 7.40
N PRO A 102 -10.92 -9.74 7.75
CA PRO A 102 -10.00 -10.66 7.07
C PRO A 102 -10.34 -10.72 5.58
N ARG A 103 -9.33 -10.65 4.71
CA ARG A 103 -9.58 -10.61 3.27
C ARG A 103 -8.36 -11.03 2.47
N ASP A 104 -8.65 -11.62 1.30
CA ASP A 104 -7.63 -11.93 0.31
C ASP A 104 -7.52 -10.77 -0.67
N VAL A 105 -6.29 -10.37 -0.96
CA VAL A 105 -6.02 -9.20 -1.79
C VAL A 105 -4.87 -9.48 -2.76
N VAL A 106 -4.76 -8.61 -3.77
CA VAL A 106 -3.57 -8.50 -4.60
C VAL A 106 -2.86 -7.22 -4.19
N VAL A 107 -1.59 -7.35 -3.82
CA VAL A 107 -0.76 -6.25 -3.35
C VAL A 107 0.24 -5.89 -4.44
N THR A 108 0.38 -4.60 -4.72
CA THR A 108 1.48 -4.07 -5.54
C THR A 108 2.33 -3.17 -4.67
N LEU A 109 3.62 -3.48 -4.58
CA LEU A 109 4.61 -2.63 -3.89
C LEU A 109 5.40 -1.88 -4.94
N PHE A 110 5.53 -0.57 -4.76
CA PHE A 110 6.26 0.29 -5.68
C PHE A 110 7.12 1.28 -4.89
N TYR A 111 8.45 1.22 -5.12
CA TYR A 111 9.38 2.19 -4.53
C TYR A 111 9.48 3.42 -5.42
N SER A 112 9.24 4.59 -4.85
CA SER A 112 9.46 5.87 -5.53
C SER A 112 10.79 6.47 -5.09
N ALA A 113 11.75 6.52 -6.02
CA ALA A 113 13.04 7.16 -5.74
C ALA A 113 12.89 8.67 -5.57
N PHE A 114 11.84 9.24 -6.16
CA PHE A 114 11.59 10.68 -6.11
C PHE A 114 11.30 11.14 -4.67
N THR A 115 10.54 10.36 -3.92
CA THR A 115 10.16 10.68 -2.53
C THR A 115 10.86 9.80 -1.50
N ASP A 116 11.58 8.77 -1.94
CA ASP A 116 12.18 7.76 -1.07
C ASP A 116 11.13 7.09 -0.18
N THR A 117 10.00 6.72 -0.79
CA THR A 117 8.88 6.07 -0.11
C THR A 117 8.44 4.84 -0.88
N VAL A 118 7.68 3.98 -0.21
CA VAL A 118 7.07 2.81 -0.85
C VAL A 118 5.56 2.99 -0.86
N TRP A 119 4.98 2.85 -2.04
CA TRP A 119 3.53 2.82 -2.21
C TRP A 119 3.03 1.38 -2.15
N VAL A 120 1.98 1.18 -1.40
CA VAL A 120 1.30 -0.11 -1.29
C VAL A 120 -0.08 0.04 -1.91
N PHE A 121 -0.32 -0.63 -3.03
CA PHE A 121 -1.63 -0.64 -3.68
C PHE A 121 -2.32 -1.96 -3.38
N ILE A 122 -3.57 -1.90 -2.98
CA ILE A 122 -4.31 -3.07 -2.53
C ILE A 122 -5.61 -3.20 -3.33
N HIS A 123 -5.72 -4.31 -4.04
CA HIS A 123 -6.94 -4.67 -4.76
C HIS A 123 -7.62 -5.83 -4.06
N PRO A 124 -8.93 -5.80 -3.83
CA PRO A 124 -9.66 -6.99 -3.42
C PRO A 124 -9.51 -8.10 -4.46
N GLN A 125 -9.42 -9.31 -3.99
CA GLN A 125 -9.30 -10.47 -4.86
C GLN A 125 -10.66 -10.96 -5.32
#